data_0a7b9a7ea849d823fccef5516e0d1965
#
_entry.id   0a7b9a7ea849d823fccef5516e0d1965
#
_cell.length_a   1.000
_cell.length_b   1.000
_cell.length_c   1.000
_cell.angle_alpha   90.00
_cell.angle_beta   90.00
_cell.angle_gamma   90.00
#
_symmetry.space_group_name_H-M   'P 1'
#
loop_
_entity.id
_entity.type
_entity.pdbx_description
1 polymer ?
#
loop_
_entity_poly.entity_id
_entity_poly.type
_entity_poly.pdbx_seq_one_letter_code
_entity_poly.pdbx_strand_id
1 'polypeptide(L)'
;MPPSREVRLLPGYDKFTSPINAAIVPKIAPVRALIAIGLLAGFGCGFAAAEEVPLPRPRPPLWVEPLSFREAAGADFNSAAVTSKPSDCRLRLAAMAAIEPMPRLIGPGVCGGGDMVELDAVLLADRTRIELKPAPVLRCEMAEQLTAWVRDEAAPRLSAIGAVLRSVETYDDFECRGRNRVFGAKLSEHGKGNAVDVRALTLADGRTIGLTDTAASKDLRAGLRASACQRFTTVLGPGADGHHDGHIHLDLAERRLGYRICEWEVREPPPPTEVASVQIFGKHVPLPTPRPVIAAAR
;
A
#
# COMPACT_ATOMS: atom_id res chain seq x y z
N MET A 1 54.52 -11.48 2.23
CA MET A 1 54.27 -10.60 3.40
C MET A 1 54.40 -9.15 2.93
N PRO A 2 53.31 -8.40 2.83
CA PRO A 2 53.36 -6.94 2.81
C PRO A 2 52.82 -6.38 4.10
N PRO A 3 53.19 -5.16 4.52
CA PRO A 3 53.06 -4.65 5.85
C PRO A 3 51.67 -4.07 6.15
N SER A 4 51.27 -4.24 7.40
CA SER A 4 50.10 -3.69 8.06
C SER A 4 50.08 -2.15 8.01
N ARG A 5 48.96 -1.55 7.58
CA ARG A 5 48.67 -0.12 7.73
C ARG A 5 47.95 0.13 9.04
N GLU A 6 48.62 0.86 9.92
CA GLU A 6 48.04 1.46 11.14
C GLU A 6 46.94 2.45 10.76
N VAL A 7 45.78 2.30 11.42
CA VAL A 7 44.70 3.29 11.38
C VAL A 7 44.92 4.27 12.53
N ARG A 8 45.28 5.52 12.19
CA ARG A 8 45.34 6.64 13.16
C ARG A 8 43.92 7.06 13.55
N LEU A 9 43.64 6.94 14.83
CA LEU A 9 42.45 7.57 15.47
C LEU A 9 42.76 9.05 15.71
N LEU A 10 41.90 9.94 15.26
CA LEU A 10 41.88 11.36 15.60
C LEU A 10 41.07 11.56 16.88
N PRO A 11 41.53 12.38 17.85
CA PRO A 11 40.81 12.66 19.09
C PRO A 11 39.86 13.86 18.95
N GLY A 12 38.75 13.79 19.69
CA GLY A 12 38.07 14.93 20.25
C GLY A 12 36.82 15.41 19.52
N TYR A 13 35.67 15.04 20.06
CA TYR A 13 34.52 15.94 20.09
C TYR A 13 33.84 15.82 21.47
N ASP A 14 33.97 16.89 22.21
CA ASP A 14 33.44 17.04 23.56
C ASP A 14 31.92 17.23 23.58
N LYS A 15 31.36 16.83 24.67
CA LYS A 15 30.00 16.94 25.16
C LYS A 15 29.37 18.31 24.92
N PHE A 16 28.22 18.33 24.26
CA PHE A 16 27.23 19.40 24.37
C PHE A 16 26.04 18.91 25.21
N THR A 17 26.06 19.27 26.48
CA THR A 17 24.89 19.27 27.35
C THR A 17 24.13 20.56 27.11
N SER A 18 22.92 20.49 26.56
CA SER A 18 21.99 21.61 26.52
C SER A 18 20.90 21.46 27.59
N PRO A 19 20.56 22.54 28.28
CA PRO A 19 19.60 22.51 29.38
C PRO A 19 18.15 22.51 28.89
N ILE A 20 17.34 21.80 29.63
CA ILE A 20 15.89 21.69 29.48
C ILE A 20 15.26 23.06 29.81
N ASN A 21 14.65 23.72 28.82
CA ASN A 21 13.85 24.91 29.03
C ASN A 21 12.43 24.51 29.46
N ALA A 22 12.08 24.95 30.67
CA ALA A 22 10.78 24.79 31.29
C ALA A 22 9.66 25.47 30.49
N ALA A 23 8.58 24.75 30.29
CA ALA A 23 7.36 25.24 29.68
C ALA A 23 6.71 26.33 30.55
N ILE A 24 6.47 27.49 29.96
CA ILE A 24 5.68 28.59 30.55
C ILE A 24 4.21 28.28 30.31
N VAL A 25 3.47 28.00 31.39
CA VAL A 25 2.01 27.87 31.41
C VAL A 25 1.42 29.26 31.61
N PRO A 26 0.53 29.78 30.74
CA PRO A 26 -0.15 31.03 30.99
C PRO A 26 -1.26 30.84 32.05
N LYS A 27 -1.22 31.67 33.11
CA LYS A 27 -2.26 31.78 34.13
C LYS A 27 -3.51 32.44 33.55
N ILE A 28 -4.63 31.74 33.61
CA ILE A 28 -5.95 32.29 33.30
C ILE A 28 -6.46 33.03 34.55
N ALA A 29 -6.72 34.33 34.43
CA ALA A 29 -7.32 35.17 35.47
C ALA A 29 -8.83 34.98 35.51
N PRO A 30 -9.48 35.00 36.70
CA PRO A 30 -10.91 34.86 36.81
C PRO A 30 -11.64 36.18 36.44
N VAL A 31 -12.57 36.09 35.51
CA VAL A 31 -13.52 37.20 35.20
C VAL A 31 -14.54 37.31 36.29
N ARG A 32 -14.53 38.43 37.01
CA ARG A 32 -15.55 38.81 38.02
C ARG A 32 -16.84 39.17 37.29
N ALA A 33 -17.93 38.47 37.61
CA ALA A 33 -19.27 38.82 37.18
C ALA A 33 -19.76 40.08 37.96
N LEU A 34 -20.07 41.16 37.25
CA LEU A 34 -20.80 42.31 37.74
C LEU A 34 -22.30 42.07 37.44
N ILE A 35 -23.08 41.86 38.48
CA ILE A 35 -24.54 41.86 38.42
C ILE A 35 -24.98 43.33 38.41
N ALA A 36 -25.53 43.82 37.31
CA ALA A 36 -26.26 45.09 37.23
C ALA A 36 -27.76 44.77 37.19
N ILE A 37 -28.45 45.18 38.26
CA ILE A 37 -29.92 45.21 38.37
C ILE A 37 -30.38 46.46 37.60
N GLY A 38 -31.17 46.28 36.55
CA GLY A 38 -31.73 47.38 35.73
C GLY A 38 -33.18 47.08 35.35
N LEU A 39 -34.03 47.83 35.95
CA LEU A 39 -35.45 48.21 35.75
C LEU A 39 -36.22 47.58 34.56
N LEU A 40 -37.38 47.08 34.93
CA LEU A 40 -38.54 46.77 34.10
C LEU A 40 -38.99 47.97 33.26
N ALA A 41 -38.95 47.83 31.96
CA ALA A 41 -39.76 48.59 31.00
C ALA A 41 -40.39 47.59 30.02
N GLY A 42 -41.70 47.49 30.03
CA GLY A 42 -42.47 46.57 29.19
C GLY A 42 -42.32 46.91 27.72
N PHE A 43 -41.92 45.94 26.96
CA PHE A 43 -42.01 45.98 25.49
C PHE A 43 -42.81 44.77 25.00
N GLY A 44 -43.81 45.08 24.18
CA GLY A 44 -44.75 44.16 23.61
C GLY A 44 -44.09 42.99 22.88
N CYS A 45 -44.65 41.82 23.13
CA CYS A 45 -44.26 40.57 22.49
C CYS A 45 -44.75 40.60 21.03
N GLY A 46 -43.89 41.09 20.11
CA GLY A 46 -44.06 40.88 18.70
C GLY A 46 -43.60 39.45 18.39
N PHE A 47 -44.54 38.58 18.03
CA PHE A 47 -44.19 37.27 17.48
C PHE A 47 -43.46 37.53 16.14
N ALA A 48 -42.14 37.44 16.14
CA ALA A 48 -41.39 37.33 14.93
C ALA A 48 -41.73 35.94 14.32
N ALA A 49 -42.33 35.94 13.14
CA ALA A 49 -42.51 34.73 12.38
C ALA A 49 -41.13 34.09 12.20
N ALA A 50 -40.98 32.83 12.63
CA ALA A 50 -39.79 32.07 12.40
C ALA A 50 -39.66 31.91 10.88
N GLU A 51 -38.63 32.54 10.30
CA GLU A 51 -38.23 32.38 8.90
C GLU A 51 -37.83 30.90 8.76
N GLU A 52 -38.62 30.12 8.02
CA GLU A 52 -38.27 28.72 7.73
C GLU A 52 -36.91 28.69 7.03
N VAL A 53 -35.90 28.23 7.73
CA VAL A 53 -34.60 27.93 7.13
C VAL A 53 -34.80 26.81 6.11
N PRO A 54 -34.54 27.04 4.82
CA PRO A 54 -34.72 25.99 3.80
C PRO A 54 -33.84 24.80 4.16
N LEU A 55 -34.45 23.62 4.32
CA LEU A 55 -33.72 22.39 4.52
C LEU A 55 -32.75 22.16 3.35
N PRO A 56 -31.51 21.73 3.62
CA PRO A 56 -30.60 21.37 2.55
C PRO A 56 -31.26 20.37 1.62
N ARG A 57 -31.17 20.63 0.31
CA ARG A 57 -31.69 19.68 -0.69
C ARG A 57 -31.08 18.31 -0.43
N PRO A 58 -31.86 17.21 -0.49
CA PRO A 58 -31.34 15.86 -0.41
C PRO A 58 -30.20 15.72 -1.42
N ARG A 59 -29.04 15.22 -0.97
CA ARG A 59 -27.97 14.87 -1.89
C ARG A 59 -28.54 13.87 -2.88
N PRO A 60 -28.25 14.02 -4.19
CA PRO A 60 -28.59 12.96 -5.14
C PRO A 60 -27.97 11.64 -4.64
N PRO A 61 -28.67 10.51 -4.81
CA PRO A 61 -28.14 9.22 -4.37
C PRO A 61 -26.76 8.99 -4.97
N LEU A 62 -25.75 8.85 -4.12
CA LEU A 62 -24.34 8.63 -4.50
C LEU A 62 -24.08 7.18 -4.96
N TRP A 63 -25.13 6.41 -5.23
CA TRP A 63 -25.03 5.09 -5.80
C TRP A 63 -25.11 5.16 -7.32
N VAL A 64 -24.07 5.70 -7.95
CA VAL A 64 -23.62 5.11 -9.21
C VAL A 64 -22.81 3.90 -8.75
N GLU A 65 -23.33 2.69 -8.97
CA GLU A 65 -22.51 1.48 -8.84
C GLU A 65 -21.23 1.75 -9.61
N PRO A 66 -20.05 1.50 -9.02
CA PRO A 66 -18.84 1.54 -9.80
C PRO A 66 -19.00 0.45 -10.87
N LEU A 67 -19.39 0.85 -12.08
CA LEU A 67 -19.24 -0.01 -13.25
C LEU A 67 -17.80 -0.52 -13.17
N SER A 68 -17.63 -1.83 -13.00
CA SER A 68 -16.31 -2.40 -13.08
C SER A 68 -15.75 -1.92 -14.42
N PHE A 69 -14.57 -1.35 -14.43
CA PHE A 69 -13.98 -0.72 -15.62
C PHE A 69 -13.88 -1.71 -16.77
N ARG A 70 -13.93 -3.03 -16.50
CA ARG A 70 -14.10 -4.11 -17.48
C ARG A 70 -15.41 -4.06 -18.24
N GLU A 71 -16.53 -3.62 -17.62
CA GLU A 71 -17.82 -3.49 -18.28
C GLU A 71 -17.94 -2.17 -19.05
N ALA A 72 -17.34 -1.07 -18.55
CA ALA A 72 -17.28 0.19 -19.29
C ALA A 72 -16.35 0.12 -20.52
N ALA A 73 -15.36 -0.75 -20.52
CA ALA A 73 -14.47 -0.99 -21.68
C ALA A 73 -15.18 -1.71 -22.85
N GLY A 74 -16.40 -2.26 -22.64
CA GLY A 74 -17.19 -2.90 -23.70
C GLY A 74 -17.95 -1.94 -24.61
N ALA A 75 -18.03 -0.66 -24.29
CA ALA A 75 -18.74 0.34 -25.11
C ALA A 75 -17.74 1.32 -25.73
N ASP A 76 -17.47 1.15 -27.02
CA ASP A 76 -16.86 2.14 -27.94
C ASP A 76 -15.41 2.57 -27.69
N PHE A 77 -14.51 1.68 -27.27
CA PHE A 77 -13.08 1.94 -27.43
C PHE A 77 -12.67 1.73 -28.90
N ASN A 78 -12.43 2.84 -29.57
CA ASN A 78 -11.99 2.89 -30.96
C ASN A 78 -10.73 2.03 -31.14
N SER A 79 -10.82 0.90 -31.83
CA SER A 79 -9.73 -0.05 -32.14
C SER A 79 -8.50 0.60 -32.78
N ALA A 80 -8.58 1.86 -33.19
CA ALA A 80 -7.48 2.63 -33.76
C ALA A 80 -6.29 2.86 -32.80
N ALA A 81 -6.49 2.75 -31.47
CA ALA A 81 -5.41 2.98 -30.49
C ALA A 81 -4.44 1.79 -30.37
N VAL A 82 -4.84 0.59 -30.78
CA VAL A 82 -4.02 -0.64 -30.66
C VAL A 82 -3.05 -0.80 -31.85
N THR A 83 -3.30 -0.12 -32.96
CA THR A 83 -2.49 -0.21 -34.20
C THR A 83 -1.29 0.76 -34.20
N SER A 84 -1.10 1.57 -33.16
CA SER A 84 0.06 2.45 -33.05
C SER A 84 1.34 1.62 -32.85
N LYS A 85 2.45 2.08 -33.46
CA LYS A 85 3.78 1.49 -33.26
C LYS A 85 4.04 1.34 -31.73
N PRO A 86 4.50 0.16 -31.28
CA PRO A 86 4.83 -0.03 -29.88
C PRO A 86 5.82 1.03 -29.37
N SER A 87 5.62 1.52 -28.16
CA SER A 87 6.57 2.39 -27.49
C SER A 87 7.89 1.66 -27.22
N ASP A 88 8.97 2.41 -27.01
CA ASP A 88 10.26 1.82 -26.63
C ASP A 88 10.16 1.05 -25.31
N CYS A 89 9.31 1.50 -24.37
CA CYS A 89 9.01 0.77 -23.14
C CYS A 89 8.39 -0.60 -23.44
N ARG A 90 7.34 -0.66 -24.28
CA ARG A 90 6.69 -1.94 -24.63
C ARG A 90 7.64 -2.89 -25.35
N LEU A 91 8.53 -2.38 -26.17
CA LEU A 91 9.56 -3.20 -26.85
C LEU A 91 10.51 -3.82 -25.83
N ARG A 92 10.98 -3.06 -24.84
CA ARG A 92 11.85 -3.59 -23.77
C ARG A 92 11.09 -4.59 -22.90
N LEU A 93 9.87 -4.25 -22.50
CA LEU A 93 9.04 -5.10 -21.64
C LEU A 93 8.69 -6.43 -22.30
N ALA A 94 8.34 -6.45 -23.58
CA ALA A 94 8.03 -7.65 -24.35
C ALA A 94 9.20 -8.64 -24.45
N ALA A 95 10.45 -8.19 -24.27
CA ALA A 95 11.61 -9.06 -24.18
C ALA A 95 11.67 -9.87 -22.85
N MET A 96 11.00 -9.37 -21.79
CA MET A 96 11.09 -9.87 -20.43
C MET A 96 9.74 -10.31 -19.85
N ALA A 97 8.63 -10.08 -20.55
CA ALA A 97 7.29 -10.33 -20.05
C ALA A 97 6.33 -10.73 -21.17
N ALA A 98 5.25 -11.42 -20.80
CA ALA A 98 4.07 -11.55 -21.64
C ALA A 98 3.12 -10.42 -21.26
N ILE A 99 2.75 -9.61 -22.22
CA ILE A 99 1.88 -8.44 -22.04
C ILE A 99 0.80 -8.41 -23.12
N GLU A 100 -0.38 -7.91 -22.73
CA GLU A 100 -1.42 -7.48 -23.69
C GLU A 100 -1.43 -5.95 -23.73
N PRO A 101 -1.18 -5.33 -24.91
CA PRO A 101 -1.28 -3.88 -25.05
C PRO A 101 -2.71 -3.39 -24.82
N MET A 102 -2.86 -2.42 -23.94
CA MET A 102 -4.16 -1.80 -23.64
C MET A 102 -4.32 -0.47 -24.41
N PRO A 103 -5.55 -0.10 -24.78
CA PRO A 103 -5.81 1.24 -25.26
C PRO A 103 -5.51 2.28 -24.17
N ARG A 104 -5.40 3.55 -24.56
CA ARG A 104 -5.29 4.64 -23.61
C ARG A 104 -6.52 4.65 -22.69
N LEU A 105 -6.29 4.52 -21.40
CA LEU A 105 -7.35 4.63 -20.41
C LEU A 105 -7.59 6.09 -20.04
N ILE A 106 -8.84 6.52 -20.07
CA ILE A 106 -9.27 7.89 -19.78
C ILE A 106 -10.37 7.82 -18.72
N GLY A 107 -10.13 8.45 -17.58
CA GLY A 107 -11.09 8.58 -16.50
C GLY A 107 -11.30 10.04 -16.09
N PRO A 108 -12.09 10.30 -15.03
CA PRO A 108 -12.33 11.64 -14.53
C PRO A 108 -11.03 12.35 -14.08
N GLY A 109 -10.90 13.63 -14.46
CA GLY A 109 -9.74 14.45 -14.08
C GLY A 109 -8.44 13.92 -14.72
N VAL A 110 -7.47 13.59 -13.88
CA VAL A 110 -6.16 13.06 -14.29
C VAL A 110 -6.06 11.53 -14.13
N CYS A 111 -7.20 10.87 -13.96
CA CYS A 111 -7.24 9.41 -13.91
C CYS A 111 -7.00 8.80 -15.29
N GLY A 112 -6.35 7.66 -15.30
CA GLY A 112 -5.98 6.97 -16.54
C GLY A 112 -4.53 7.19 -16.95
N GLY A 113 -4.17 6.73 -18.11
CA GLY A 113 -2.82 6.82 -18.64
C GLY A 113 -2.74 6.41 -20.10
N GLY A 114 -1.69 6.90 -20.77
CA GLY A 114 -1.24 6.34 -22.03
C GLY A 114 -0.30 5.16 -21.79
N ASP A 115 -0.03 4.40 -22.82
CA ASP A 115 0.93 3.28 -22.79
C ASP A 115 0.64 2.24 -21.69
N MET A 116 -0.64 1.88 -21.57
CA MET A 116 -1.11 0.87 -20.62
C MET A 116 -0.93 -0.54 -21.17
N VAL A 117 -0.62 -1.48 -20.29
CA VAL A 117 -0.50 -2.91 -20.60
C VAL A 117 -1.19 -3.73 -19.52
N GLU A 118 -1.75 -4.86 -19.89
CA GLU A 118 -2.06 -5.96 -18.97
C GLU A 118 -0.83 -6.86 -18.90
N LEU A 119 -0.29 -7.10 -17.69
CA LEU A 119 0.92 -7.87 -17.49
C LEU A 119 0.57 -9.30 -17.07
N ASP A 120 0.59 -10.24 -18.02
CA ASP A 120 0.23 -11.64 -17.76
C ASP A 120 1.30 -12.42 -17.02
N ALA A 121 2.55 -12.26 -17.43
CA ALA A 121 3.64 -12.99 -16.82
C ALA A 121 5.00 -12.34 -17.01
N VAL A 122 5.90 -12.61 -16.07
CA VAL A 122 7.33 -12.35 -16.17
C VAL A 122 8.04 -13.56 -16.79
N LEU A 123 8.97 -13.30 -17.70
CA LEU A 123 9.82 -14.33 -18.34
C LEU A 123 11.23 -14.25 -17.76
N LEU A 124 11.68 -15.33 -17.13
CA LEU A 124 13.07 -15.45 -16.67
C LEU A 124 14.05 -15.62 -17.85
N ALA A 125 15.33 -15.63 -17.57
CA ALA A 125 16.37 -15.78 -18.61
C ALA A 125 16.27 -17.12 -19.36
N ASP A 126 15.86 -18.18 -18.69
CA ASP A 126 15.59 -19.51 -19.23
C ASP A 126 14.21 -19.66 -19.89
N ARG A 127 13.47 -18.55 -20.01
CA ARG A 127 12.09 -18.47 -20.52
C ARG A 127 11.05 -19.12 -19.60
N THR A 128 11.40 -19.49 -18.38
CA THR A 128 10.42 -19.87 -17.37
C THR A 128 9.43 -18.75 -17.17
N ARG A 129 8.14 -19.10 -17.16
CA ARG A 129 7.02 -18.16 -17.03
C ARG A 129 6.57 -18.06 -15.58
N ILE A 130 6.57 -16.87 -15.01
CA ILE A 130 6.02 -16.56 -13.70
C ILE A 130 4.74 -15.73 -13.91
N GLU A 131 3.59 -16.30 -13.61
CA GLU A 131 2.28 -15.68 -13.84
C GLU A 131 1.96 -14.59 -12.82
N LEU A 132 1.28 -13.53 -13.24
CA LEU A 132 0.67 -12.52 -12.36
C LEU A 132 -0.82 -12.89 -12.19
N LYS A 133 -1.32 -12.99 -10.97
CA LYS A 133 -2.68 -13.42 -10.68
C LYS A 133 -3.39 -12.55 -9.65
N PRO A 134 -4.45 -11.83 -10.08
CA PRO A 134 -4.85 -11.57 -11.47
C PRO A 134 -3.78 -10.79 -12.25
N ALA A 135 -3.85 -10.80 -13.59
CA ALA A 135 -2.96 -9.99 -14.43
C ALA A 135 -3.26 -8.51 -14.21
N PRO A 136 -2.30 -7.69 -13.73
CA PRO A 136 -2.56 -6.30 -13.41
C PRO A 136 -2.50 -5.41 -14.67
N VAL A 137 -3.38 -4.41 -14.71
CA VAL A 137 -3.36 -3.33 -15.70
C VAL A 137 -2.51 -2.18 -15.19
N LEU A 138 -1.41 -1.89 -15.87
CA LEU A 138 -0.39 -0.95 -15.42
C LEU A 138 0.08 -0.06 -16.58
N ARG A 139 0.67 1.10 -16.26
CA ARG A 139 1.53 1.79 -17.22
C ARG A 139 2.74 0.92 -17.53
N CYS A 140 3.23 1.03 -18.75
CA CYS A 140 4.35 0.24 -19.21
C CYS A 140 5.58 0.36 -18.28
N GLU A 141 5.92 1.57 -17.82
CA GLU A 141 7.05 1.79 -16.91
C GLU A 141 6.85 1.08 -15.55
N MET A 142 5.63 1.08 -15.03
CA MET A 142 5.32 0.36 -13.79
C MET A 142 5.40 -1.15 -13.97
N ALA A 143 4.88 -1.65 -15.09
CA ALA A 143 4.99 -3.07 -15.47
C ALA A 143 6.45 -3.49 -15.68
N GLU A 144 7.28 -2.63 -16.30
CA GLU A 144 8.73 -2.87 -16.48
C GLU A 144 9.46 -2.99 -15.13
N GLN A 145 9.17 -2.09 -14.17
CA GLN A 145 9.78 -2.14 -12.85
C GLN A 145 9.32 -3.35 -12.02
N LEU A 146 8.02 -3.71 -12.08
CA LEU A 146 7.51 -4.92 -11.44
C LEU A 146 8.15 -6.18 -12.04
N THR A 147 8.22 -6.26 -13.36
CA THR A 147 8.87 -7.36 -14.08
C THR A 147 10.32 -7.53 -13.66
N ALA A 148 11.08 -6.42 -13.63
CA ALA A 148 12.48 -6.46 -13.23
C ALA A 148 12.65 -6.85 -11.75
N TRP A 149 11.77 -6.39 -10.84
CA TRP A 149 11.80 -6.80 -9.43
C TRP A 149 11.53 -8.30 -9.25
N VAL A 150 10.53 -8.83 -9.94
CA VAL A 150 10.21 -10.27 -9.87
C VAL A 150 11.36 -11.10 -10.44
N ARG A 151 11.91 -10.72 -11.61
CA ARG A 151 12.92 -11.46 -12.34
C ARG A 151 14.29 -11.42 -11.67
N ASP A 152 14.72 -10.23 -11.24
CA ASP A 152 16.10 -9.99 -10.83
C ASP A 152 16.28 -10.12 -9.31
N GLU A 153 15.19 -10.04 -8.54
CA GLU A 153 15.24 -10.05 -7.08
C GLU A 153 14.40 -11.17 -6.44
N ALA A 154 13.08 -11.23 -6.72
CA ALA A 154 12.20 -12.16 -6.02
C ALA A 154 12.48 -13.62 -6.41
N ALA A 155 12.54 -13.94 -7.70
CA ALA A 155 12.78 -15.30 -8.16
C ALA A 155 14.17 -15.82 -7.76
N PRO A 156 15.29 -15.05 -7.90
CA PRO A 156 16.60 -15.51 -7.44
C PRO A 156 16.68 -15.72 -5.93
N ARG A 157 16.06 -14.88 -5.10
CA ARG A 157 16.03 -15.06 -3.65
C ARG A 157 15.30 -16.33 -3.22
N LEU A 158 14.21 -16.66 -3.89
CA LEU A 158 13.51 -17.91 -3.66
C LEU A 158 14.35 -19.10 -4.12
N SER A 159 14.97 -19.01 -5.29
CA SER A 159 15.87 -20.06 -5.79
C SER A 159 17.04 -20.33 -4.84
N ALA A 160 17.61 -19.30 -4.20
CA ALA A 160 18.70 -19.44 -3.24
C ALA A 160 18.32 -20.26 -1.99
N ILE A 161 17.02 -20.36 -1.67
CA ILE A 161 16.49 -21.21 -0.58
C ILE A 161 15.85 -22.50 -1.09
N GLY A 162 16.11 -22.89 -2.34
CA GLY A 162 15.59 -24.11 -2.96
C GLY A 162 14.10 -24.05 -3.33
N ALA A 163 13.51 -22.85 -3.43
CA ALA A 163 12.12 -22.64 -3.81
C ALA A 163 12.02 -22.07 -5.23
N VAL A 164 11.09 -22.56 -6.03
CA VAL A 164 10.86 -22.09 -7.41
C VAL A 164 9.59 -21.26 -7.44
N LEU A 165 9.70 -20.00 -7.83
CA LEU A 165 8.56 -19.09 -7.97
C LEU A 165 7.74 -19.51 -9.21
N ARG A 166 6.42 -19.65 -9.01
CA ARG A 166 5.45 -19.98 -10.07
C ARG A 166 4.57 -18.79 -10.44
N SER A 167 4.05 -18.09 -9.45
CA SER A 167 3.21 -16.91 -9.69
C SER A 167 3.31 -15.88 -8.58
N VAL A 168 3.00 -14.63 -8.93
CA VAL A 168 2.84 -13.51 -8.02
C VAL A 168 1.35 -13.23 -7.88
N GLU A 169 0.86 -13.20 -6.65
CA GLU A 169 -0.52 -12.83 -6.36
C GLU A 169 -0.61 -11.31 -6.23
N THR A 170 -1.26 -10.69 -7.21
CA THR A 170 -1.60 -9.27 -7.21
C THR A 170 -2.95 -9.06 -6.52
N TYR A 171 -3.15 -7.90 -5.89
CA TYR A 171 -4.34 -7.64 -5.11
C TYR A 171 -5.16 -6.46 -5.65
N ASP A 172 -4.50 -5.35 -5.99
CA ASP A 172 -5.12 -4.16 -6.57
C ASP A 172 -4.18 -3.59 -7.64
N ASP A 173 -4.76 -3.02 -8.69
CA ASP A 173 -4.05 -2.50 -9.84
C ASP A 173 -4.66 -1.17 -10.30
N PHE A 174 -4.97 -0.98 -11.59
CA PHE A 174 -5.59 0.24 -12.09
C PHE A 174 -7.03 0.39 -11.58
N GLU A 175 -7.28 1.43 -10.80
CA GLU A 175 -8.61 1.84 -10.36
C GLU A 175 -8.70 3.36 -10.20
N CYS A 176 -9.67 3.99 -10.83
CA CYS A 176 -9.93 5.43 -10.71
C CYS A 176 -10.52 5.79 -9.34
N ARG A 177 -9.67 5.97 -8.34
CA ARG A 177 -10.09 6.29 -6.97
C ARG A 177 -9.12 7.22 -6.25
N GLY A 178 -9.60 7.88 -5.21
CA GLY A 178 -8.75 8.59 -4.25
C GLY A 178 -7.90 7.62 -3.41
N ARG A 179 -6.86 8.12 -2.77
CA ARG A 179 -6.02 7.34 -1.84
C ARG A 179 -6.88 6.70 -0.76
N ASN A 180 -6.60 5.45 -0.44
CA ASN A 180 -7.29 4.65 0.58
C ASN A 180 -8.82 4.61 0.40
N ARG A 181 -9.32 4.83 -0.82
CA ARG A 181 -10.75 4.93 -1.17
C ARG A 181 -11.49 6.03 -0.41
N VAL A 182 -10.77 7.03 0.12
CA VAL A 182 -11.34 8.15 0.87
C VAL A 182 -11.90 9.19 -0.10
N PHE A 183 -13.17 9.57 0.09
CA PHE A 183 -13.82 10.61 -0.73
C PHE A 183 -13.10 11.95 -0.57
N GLY A 184 -12.83 12.62 -1.70
CA GLY A 184 -12.13 13.91 -1.72
C GLY A 184 -10.61 13.84 -1.52
N ALA A 185 -10.05 12.65 -1.28
CA ALA A 185 -8.60 12.48 -1.22
C ALA A 185 -7.96 12.68 -2.60
N LYS A 186 -6.66 12.95 -2.61
CA LYS A 186 -5.88 13.03 -3.86
C LYS A 186 -6.02 11.71 -4.62
N LEU A 187 -5.97 11.80 -5.96
CA LEU A 187 -5.95 10.61 -6.81
C LEU A 187 -4.82 9.66 -6.37
N SER A 188 -5.17 8.37 -6.25
CA SER A 188 -4.20 7.30 -5.98
C SER A 188 -3.29 7.09 -7.20
N GLU A 189 -2.09 6.56 -6.97
CA GLU A 189 -1.21 6.12 -8.07
C GLU A 189 -1.83 4.94 -8.84
N HIS A 190 -2.69 4.12 -8.21
CA HIS A 190 -3.53 3.14 -8.92
C HIS A 190 -4.38 3.80 -10.01
N GLY A 191 -4.99 4.94 -9.72
CA GLY A 191 -5.79 5.69 -10.70
C GLY A 191 -5.00 6.25 -11.88
N LYS A 192 -3.68 6.15 -11.85
CA LYS A 192 -2.79 6.51 -12.95
C LYS A 192 -2.17 5.29 -13.64
N GLY A 193 -2.50 4.07 -13.22
CA GLY A 193 -1.81 2.84 -13.61
C GLY A 193 -0.35 2.77 -13.15
N ASN A 194 0.01 3.55 -12.14
CA ASN A 194 1.38 3.75 -11.66
C ASN A 194 1.66 3.03 -10.35
N ALA A 195 0.76 2.13 -9.92
CA ALA A 195 0.86 1.34 -8.70
C ALA A 195 0.30 -0.07 -8.88
N VAL A 196 0.81 -1.00 -8.07
CA VAL A 196 0.30 -2.36 -7.92
C VAL A 196 0.42 -2.78 -6.45
N ASP A 197 -0.56 -3.53 -5.98
CA ASP A 197 -0.52 -4.19 -4.69
C ASP A 197 -0.17 -5.66 -4.89
N VAL A 198 0.81 -6.17 -4.13
CA VAL A 198 1.26 -7.56 -4.17
C VAL A 198 1.00 -8.21 -2.81
N ARG A 199 0.30 -9.35 -2.81
CA ARG A 199 -0.06 -10.06 -1.58
C ARG A 199 0.89 -11.19 -1.27
N ALA A 200 1.19 -12.03 -2.27
CA ALA A 200 1.90 -13.26 -2.02
C ALA A 200 2.68 -13.76 -3.24
N LEU A 201 3.57 -14.71 -2.98
CA LEU A 201 4.36 -15.43 -3.96
C LEU A 201 3.99 -16.92 -3.87
N THR A 202 3.47 -17.52 -4.94
CA THR A 202 3.12 -18.93 -5.01
C THR A 202 4.25 -19.72 -5.65
N LEU A 203 4.67 -20.80 -5.02
CA LEU A 203 5.77 -21.66 -5.43
C LEU A 203 5.29 -22.79 -6.34
N ALA A 204 6.22 -23.43 -7.04
CA ALA A 204 5.95 -24.55 -7.92
C ALA A 204 5.40 -25.80 -7.18
N ASP A 205 5.71 -25.94 -5.89
CA ASP A 205 5.20 -26.99 -5.02
C ASP A 205 3.80 -26.70 -4.45
N GLY A 206 3.19 -25.57 -4.84
CA GLY A 206 1.86 -25.14 -4.41
C GLY A 206 1.83 -24.35 -3.10
N ARG A 207 2.94 -24.23 -2.37
CA ARG A 207 3.01 -23.37 -1.18
C ARG A 207 2.90 -21.90 -1.58
N THR A 208 2.26 -21.11 -0.72
CA THR A 208 2.15 -19.65 -0.88
C THR A 208 2.89 -18.96 0.26
N ILE A 209 3.69 -17.97 -0.09
CA ILE A 209 4.43 -17.11 0.84
C ILE A 209 3.76 -15.75 0.84
N GLY A 210 2.98 -15.44 1.89
CA GLY A 210 2.43 -14.10 2.10
C GLY A 210 3.54 -13.11 2.42
N LEU A 211 3.57 -11.97 1.72
CA LEU A 211 4.60 -10.95 1.95
C LEU A 211 4.48 -10.30 3.33
N THR A 212 3.27 -10.28 3.88
CA THR A 212 2.98 -9.74 5.22
C THR A 212 2.85 -10.84 6.28
N ASP A 213 2.90 -12.12 5.88
CA ASP A 213 2.74 -13.26 6.77
C ASP A 213 3.98 -13.44 7.66
N THR A 214 3.76 -13.39 8.97
CA THR A 214 4.82 -13.57 9.98
C THR A 214 5.36 -14.99 10.03
N ALA A 215 4.61 -16.00 9.56
CA ALA A 215 5.08 -17.37 9.45
C ALA A 215 6.11 -17.58 8.34
N ALA A 216 6.15 -16.68 7.33
CA ALA A 216 7.16 -16.70 6.29
C ALA A 216 8.51 -16.21 6.81
N SER A 217 9.61 -16.71 6.22
CA SER A 217 10.97 -16.33 6.61
C SER A 217 11.15 -14.82 6.69
N LYS A 218 11.58 -14.32 7.85
CA LYS A 218 11.89 -12.90 8.08
C LYS A 218 12.99 -12.42 7.13
N ASP A 219 14.06 -13.20 6.98
CA ASP A 219 15.21 -12.83 6.13
C ASP A 219 14.80 -12.71 4.66
N LEU A 220 13.95 -13.63 4.17
CA LEU A 220 13.39 -13.54 2.82
C LEU A 220 12.58 -12.25 2.66
N ARG A 221 11.65 -11.96 3.57
CA ARG A 221 10.80 -10.76 3.52
C ARG A 221 11.63 -9.48 3.67
N ALA A 222 12.64 -9.47 4.52
CA ALA A 222 13.58 -8.35 4.67
C ALA A 222 14.39 -8.11 3.38
N GLY A 223 14.85 -9.16 2.72
CA GLY A 223 15.53 -9.08 1.44
C GLY A 223 14.62 -8.57 0.33
N LEU A 224 13.37 -9.04 0.26
CA LEU A 224 12.36 -8.55 -0.70
C LEU A 224 12.03 -7.08 -0.45
N ARG A 225 11.84 -6.69 0.82
CA ARG A 225 11.65 -5.28 1.21
C ARG A 225 12.81 -4.40 0.75
N ALA A 226 14.05 -4.81 1.05
CA ALA A 226 15.22 -4.02 0.70
C ALA A 226 15.32 -3.76 -0.81
N SER A 227 15.09 -4.78 -1.64
CA SER A 227 15.11 -4.66 -3.10
C SER A 227 13.93 -3.84 -3.63
N ALA A 228 12.72 -4.01 -3.07
CA ALA A 228 11.56 -3.21 -3.44
C ALA A 228 11.82 -1.71 -3.15
N CYS A 229 12.31 -1.36 -1.95
CA CYS A 229 12.61 0.01 -1.57
C CYS A 229 13.73 0.67 -2.40
N GLN A 230 14.60 -0.11 -3.01
CA GLN A 230 15.60 0.40 -3.96
C GLN A 230 14.99 0.69 -5.33
N ARG A 231 13.98 -0.05 -5.75
CA ARG A 231 13.39 0.03 -7.08
C ARG A 231 12.22 1.00 -7.16
N PHE A 232 11.25 0.87 -6.25
CA PHE A 232 10.03 1.68 -6.24
C PHE A 232 10.19 2.97 -5.43
N THR A 233 9.47 4.02 -5.81
CA THR A 233 9.52 5.31 -5.10
C THR A 233 8.62 5.34 -3.87
N THR A 234 7.61 4.47 -3.83
CA THR A 234 6.82 4.16 -2.63
C THR A 234 6.74 2.67 -2.43
N VAL A 235 6.98 2.24 -1.22
CA VAL A 235 6.71 0.88 -0.73
C VAL A 235 5.98 1.02 0.60
N LEU A 236 4.72 0.55 0.66
CA LEU A 236 3.92 0.53 1.88
C LEU A 236 3.53 -0.91 2.20
N GLY A 237 3.59 -1.24 3.46
CA GLY A 237 3.21 -2.56 4.00
C GLY A 237 2.79 -2.43 5.46
N PRO A 238 2.82 -3.50 6.24
CA PRO A 238 2.52 -3.45 7.65
C PRO A 238 3.30 -2.35 8.36
N GLY A 239 2.62 -1.57 9.21
CA GLY A 239 3.21 -0.46 9.96
C GLY A 239 3.13 0.90 9.26
N ALA A 240 2.72 0.99 7.98
CA ALA A 240 2.62 2.26 7.27
C ALA A 240 1.40 3.09 7.72
N ASP A 241 0.18 2.58 7.51
CA ASP A 241 -1.06 3.36 7.75
C ASP A 241 -2.28 2.50 8.11
N GLY A 242 -2.12 1.21 8.40
CA GLY A 242 -3.20 0.28 8.69
C GLY A 242 -4.04 -0.18 7.49
N HIS A 243 -3.88 0.43 6.31
CA HIS A 243 -4.52 -0.03 5.07
C HIS A 243 -3.68 -1.08 4.35
N HIS A 244 -2.38 -1.17 4.67
CA HIS A 244 -1.41 -2.04 4.01
C HIS A 244 -0.96 -3.23 4.87
N ASP A 245 -1.75 -3.65 5.88
CA ASP A 245 -1.40 -4.78 6.75
C ASP A 245 -1.46 -6.14 6.05
N GLY A 246 -2.22 -6.28 4.95
CA GLY A 246 -2.44 -7.53 4.22
C GLY A 246 -1.78 -7.64 2.85
N HIS A 247 -1.07 -6.62 2.39
CA HIS A 247 -0.40 -6.58 1.08
C HIS A 247 0.73 -5.55 1.09
N ILE A 248 1.52 -5.54 0.05
CA ILE A 248 2.58 -4.55 -0.18
C ILE A 248 2.21 -3.70 -1.38
N HIS A 249 2.01 -2.42 -1.15
CA HIS A 249 1.82 -1.42 -2.18
C HIS A 249 3.16 -0.98 -2.77
N LEU A 250 3.26 -0.97 -4.08
CA LEU A 250 4.42 -0.56 -4.85
C LEU A 250 4.00 0.51 -5.85
N ASP A 251 4.67 1.68 -5.88
CA ASP A 251 4.41 2.71 -6.88
C ASP A 251 5.67 3.44 -7.37
N LEU A 252 5.50 4.19 -8.45
CA LEU A 252 6.53 5.04 -9.04
C LEU A 252 6.14 6.53 -8.96
N ALA A 253 5.48 6.93 -7.87
CA ALA A 253 5.07 8.33 -7.68
C ALA A 253 6.27 9.28 -7.76
N GLU A 254 6.17 10.25 -8.64
CA GLU A 254 7.15 11.34 -8.71
C GLU A 254 6.96 12.30 -7.53
N ARG A 255 8.03 12.61 -6.84
CA ARG A 255 8.05 13.52 -5.71
C ARG A 255 9.13 14.57 -5.86
N ARG A 256 8.83 15.76 -5.39
CA ARG A 256 9.81 16.85 -5.33
C ARG A 256 11.08 16.36 -4.62
N LEU A 257 12.24 16.68 -5.19
CA LEU A 257 13.56 16.29 -4.68
C LEU A 257 13.85 14.78 -4.68
N GLY A 258 13.10 13.97 -5.43
CA GLY A 258 13.32 12.52 -5.51
C GLY A 258 13.06 11.76 -4.20
N TYR A 259 12.27 12.34 -3.30
CA TYR A 259 11.92 11.73 -2.02
C TYR A 259 11.18 10.40 -2.20
N ARG A 260 11.64 9.38 -1.46
CA ARG A 260 11.09 8.01 -1.46
C ARG A 260 10.46 7.68 -0.12
N ILE A 261 9.47 6.79 -0.14
CA ILE A 261 8.81 6.24 1.05
C ILE A 261 9.05 4.73 1.06
N CYS A 262 9.54 4.21 2.18
CA CYS A 262 9.73 2.78 2.38
C CYS A 262 9.27 2.41 3.79
N GLU A 263 7.98 2.13 3.92
CA GLU A 263 7.30 1.81 5.18
C GLU A 263 6.69 0.41 5.07
N TRP A 264 7.50 -0.59 5.34
CA TRP A 264 7.12 -2.00 5.39
C TRP A 264 7.85 -2.64 6.57
N GLU A 265 7.14 -2.80 7.68
CA GLU A 265 7.64 -3.49 8.86
C GLU A 265 7.64 -5.00 8.62
N VAL A 266 8.82 -5.62 8.71
CA VAL A 266 8.97 -7.08 8.63
C VAL A 266 8.83 -7.67 10.03
N ARG A 267 7.59 -7.95 10.43
CA ARG A 267 7.25 -8.46 11.76
C ARG A 267 7.71 -9.90 11.95
N GLU A 268 8.03 -10.28 13.20
CA GLU A 268 8.23 -11.66 13.59
C GLU A 268 6.90 -12.33 13.97
N PRO A 269 6.82 -13.66 13.90
CA PRO A 269 5.68 -14.35 14.45
C PRO A 269 5.59 -14.04 15.96
N PRO A 270 4.37 -13.92 16.50
CA PRO A 270 4.22 -13.78 17.94
C PRO A 270 4.89 -14.99 18.63
N PRO A 271 5.49 -14.79 19.81
CA PRO A 271 6.05 -15.91 20.56
C PRO A 271 4.98 -16.98 20.74
N PRO A 272 5.37 -18.28 20.75
CA PRO A 272 4.43 -19.34 21.00
C PRO A 272 3.64 -18.98 22.27
N THR A 273 2.33 -18.93 22.16
CA THR A 273 1.47 -18.72 23.33
C THR A 273 1.74 -19.90 24.25
N GLU A 274 2.39 -19.68 25.41
CA GLU A 274 2.44 -20.68 26.45
C GLU A 274 0.99 -21.10 26.72
N VAL A 275 0.71 -22.40 26.50
CA VAL A 275 -0.63 -22.93 26.77
C VAL A 275 -0.83 -22.74 28.27
N ALA A 276 -1.63 -21.74 28.64
CA ALA A 276 -1.89 -21.47 30.01
C ALA A 276 -2.47 -22.74 30.66
N SER A 277 -1.71 -23.38 31.55
CA SER A 277 -2.21 -24.47 32.36
C SER A 277 -3.06 -23.89 33.49
N VAL A 278 -4.32 -24.22 33.52
CA VAL A 278 -5.20 -23.82 34.64
C VAL A 278 -5.03 -24.86 35.75
N GLN A 279 -4.60 -24.43 36.92
CA GLN A 279 -4.61 -25.29 38.10
C GLN A 279 -6.06 -25.38 38.64
N ILE A 280 -6.68 -26.51 38.45
CA ILE A 280 -7.94 -26.84 39.11
C ILE A 280 -7.65 -27.88 40.20
N PHE A 281 -7.86 -27.50 41.45
CA PHE A 281 -7.68 -28.37 42.64
C PHE A 281 -6.30 -29.07 42.70
N GLY A 282 -5.23 -28.36 42.45
CA GLY A 282 -3.88 -28.90 42.59
C GLY A 282 -3.45 -29.88 41.51
N LYS A 283 -4.24 -30.09 40.46
CA LYS A 283 -3.89 -30.90 39.28
C LYS A 283 -3.70 -29.98 38.07
N HIS A 284 -2.58 -30.13 37.38
CA HIS A 284 -2.37 -29.48 36.07
C HIS A 284 -3.26 -30.18 35.03
N VAL A 285 -4.29 -29.50 34.57
CA VAL A 285 -5.11 -29.94 33.43
C VAL A 285 -4.74 -29.09 32.22
N PRO A 286 -4.15 -29.67 31.17
CA PRO A 286 -3.87 -28.94 29.95
C PRO A 286 -5.19 -28.44 29.33
N LEU A 287 -5.24 -27.18 28.91
CA LEU A 287 -6.37 -26.68 28.15
C LEU A 287 -6.45 -27.42 26.80
N PRO A 288 -7.66 -27.75 26.31
CA PRO A 288 -7.80 -28.38 25.00
C PRO A 288 -7.20 -27.46 23.94
N THR A 289 -6.37 -28.03 23.08
CA THR A 289 -5.83 -27.32 21.93
C THR A 289 -6.97 -26.76 21.07
N PRO A 290 -6.88 -25.50 20.63
CA PRO A 290 -7.87 -24.95 19.69
C PRO A 290 -8.01 -25.88 18.50
N ARG A 291 -9.24 -26.21 18.11
CA ARG A 291 -9.48 -26.96 16.87
C ARG A 291 -8.90 -26.17 15.69
N PRO A 292 -8.17 -26.84 14.78
CA PRO A 292 -7.78 -26.19 13.54
C PRO A 292 -9.04 -25.67 12.84
N VAL A 293 -9.02 -24.41 12.47
CA VAL A 293 -10.07 -23.80 11.66
C VAL A 293 -9.94 -24.45 10.28
N ILE A 294 -10.83 -25.38 9.96
CA ILE A 294 -10.93 -25.91 8.60
C ILE A 294 -11.49 -24.76 7.77
N ALA A 295 -10.64 -24.13 6.96
CA ALA A 295 -11.09 -23.19 5.95
C ALA A 295 -12.06 -23.93 5.04
N ALA A 296 -13.32 -23.48 5.02
CA ALA A 296 -14.30 -24.02 4.09
C ALA A 296 -13.80 -23.72 2.67
N ALA A 297 -13.50 -24.78 1.93
CA ALA A 297 -13.26 -24.70 0.50
C ALA A 297 -14.55 -24.20 -0.16
N ARG A 298 -14.46 -23.05 -0.84
CA ARG A 298 -15.44 -22.59 -1.83
C ARG A 298 -14.80 -22.63 -3.19
#